data_aeed338bfcd21f7273abeca63761dca0
#
_entry.id   aeed338bfcd21f7273abeca63761dca0
#
_cell.length_a   1.000
_cell.length_b   1.000
_cell.length_c   1.000
_cell.angle_alpha   90.00
_cell.angle_beta   90.00
_cell.angle_gamma   90.00
#
_symmetry.space_group_name_H-M   'P 1'
#
loop_
_entity.id
_entity.type
_entity.pdbx_description
1 polymer ?
#
loop_
_entity_poly.entity_id
_entity_poly.type
_entity_poly.pdbx_seq_one_letter_code
_entity_poly.pdbx_strand_id
1 'polypeptide(L)'
;GDYIFMRLEEAYLILAEALCRQGNDNEAKSALGEIMSRRDSNWSRTLGTLSGNEQTFGTTGTVKTLLDEILLQRRIELWGETGRIFDILRLAKGWTRYWVVNGEESNHTNYLSKYPEYLNFPADYIECILMIPQVEIDNNPNINPEDQNPYVQN
;
A
#
# COMPACT_ATOMS: atom_id res chain seq x y z
N GLY A 1 20.70 9.31 -20.87
CA GLY A 1 19.43 8.57 -20.90
C GLY A 1 18.39 9.30 -20.10
N ASP A 2 17.15 9.25 -20.55
CA ASP A 2 16.05 9.91 -19.86
C ASP A 2 15.67 9.11 -18.61
N TYR A 3 15.44 9.80 -17.52
CA TYR A 3 14.93 9.19 -16.30
C TYR A 3 13.41 9.20 -16.33
N ILE A 4 12.79 8.03 -16.17
CA ILE A 4 11.34 7.91 -15.98
C ILE A 4 11.03 8.37 -14.56
N PHE A 5 10.42 9.55 -14.45
CA PHE A 5 10.02 10.09 -13.15
C PHE A 5 8.73 9.45 -12.62
N MET A 6 7.77 9.22 -13.50
CA MET A 6 6.50 8.58 -13.17
C MET A 6 5.96 7.89 -14.42
N ARG A 7 5.36 6.73 -14.25
CA ARG A 7 4.71 6.00 -15.33
C ARG A 7 3.27 6.49 -15.53
N LEU A 8 2.80 6.40 -16.76
CA LEU A 8 1.43 6.78 -17.10
C LEU A 8 0.39 5.93 -16.31
N GLU A 9 0.68 4.66 -16.14
CA GLU A 9 -0.16 3.75 -15.37
C GLU A 9 -0.29 4.20 -13.91
N GLU A 10 0.77 4.69 -13.29
CA GLU A 10 0.70 5.24 -11.95
C GLU A 10 -0.19 6.48 -11.89
N ALA A 11 -0.11 7.36 -12.89
CA ALA A 11 -0.98 8.54 -12.98
C ALA A 11 -2.46 8.16 -13.07
N TYR A 12 -2.81 7.16 -13.89
CA TYR A 12 -4.18 6.65 -13.97
C TYR A 12 -4.64 6.01 -12.66
N LEU A 13 -3.78 5.30 -11.95
CA LEU A 13 -4.10 4.72 -10.64
C LEU A 13 -4.35 5.79 -9.58
N ILE A 14 -3.56 6.86 -9.57
CA ILE A 14 -3.77 8.01 -8.69
C ILE A 14 -5.10 8.69 -9.03
N LEU A 15 -5.38 8.91 -10.31
CA LEU A 15 -6.65 9.50 -10.76
C LEU A 15 -7.84 8.65 -10.35
N ALA A 16 -7.79 7.34 -10.59
CA ALA A 16 -8.85 6.41 -10.20
C ALA A 16 -9.10 6.43 -8.70
N GLU A 17 -8.04 6.41 -7.88
CA GLU A 17 -8.16 6.48 -6.43
C GLU A 17 -8.78 7.81 -5.98
N ALA A 18 -8.32 8.94 -6.53
CA ALA A 18 -8.84 10.25 -6.17
C ALA A 18 -10.33 10.39 -6.51
N LEU A 19 -10.75 9.96 -7.69
CA LEU A 19 -12.15 9.96 -8.12
C LEU A 19 -13.02 9.06 -7.25
N CYS A 20 -12.55 7.86 -6.97
CA CYS A 20 -13.27 6.91 -6.10
C CYS A 20 -13.47 7.49 -4.69
N ARG A 21 -12.44 8.10 -4.11
CA ARG A 21 -12.53 8.73 -2.80
C ARG A 21 -13.51 9.92 -2.75
N GLN A 22 -13.74 10.57 -3.88
CA GLN A 22 -14.75 11.63 -4.04
C GLN A 22 -16.16 11.08 -4.32
N GLY A 23 -16.33 9.77 -4.42
CA GLY A 23 -17.62 9.14 -4.74
C GLY A 23 -17.96 9.12 -6.24
N ASN A 24 -17.01 9.45 -7.11
CA ASN A 24 -17.18 9.45 -8.56
C ASN A 24 -16.83 8.08 -9.15
N ASP A 25 -17.62 7.07 -8.79
CA ASP A 25 -17.33 5.67 -9.12
C ASP A 25 -17.22 5.39 -10.63
N ASN A 26 -18.05 6.04 -11.45
CA ASN A 26 -18.04 5.81 -12.90
C ASN A 26 -16.77 6.33 -13.56
N GLU A 27 -16.33 7.51 -13.18
CA GLU A 27 -15.10 8.12 -13.66
C GLU A 27 -13.87 7.35 -13.14
N ALA A 28 -13.92 6.91 -11.89
CA ALA A 28 -12.88 6.05 -11.31
C ALA A 28 -12.75 4.72 -12.07
N LYS A 29 -13.86 4.08 -12.42
CA LYS A 29 -13.88 2.87 -13.26
C LYS A 29 -13.32 3.13 -14.66
N SER A 30 -13.65 4.25 -15.25
CA SER A 30 -13.12 4.65 -16.55
C SER A 30 -11.60 4.81 -16.51
N ALA A 31 -11.09 5.53 -15.54
CA ALA A 31 -9.65 5.71 -15.35
C ALA A 31 -8.91 4.38 -15.11
N LEU A 32 -9.47 3.51 -14.26
CA LEU A 32 -8.90 2.19 -13.99
C LEU A 32 -8.98 1.27 -15.22
N GLY A 33 -10.03 1.41 -16.02
CA GLY A 33 -10.23 0.67 -17.26
C GLY A 33 -9.15 0.89 -18.30
N GLU A 34 -8.52 2.05 -18.34
CA GLU A 34 -7.38 2.35 -19.24
C GLU A 34 -6.20 1.39 -19.00
N ILE A 35 -6.05 0.91 -17.78
CA ILE A 35 -5.01 -0.05 -17.41
C ILE A 35 -5.51 -1.48 -17.58
N MET A 36 -6.64 -1.80 -17.00
CA MET A 36 -7.14 -3.17 -16.92
C MET A 36 -7.52 -3.73 -18.28
N SER A 37 -8.05 -2.90 -19.20
CA SER A 37 -8.47 -3.35 -20.54
C SER A 37 -7.36 -3.98 -21.37
N ARG A 38 -6.11 -3.68 -21.04
CA ARG A 38 -4.93 -4.24 -21.73
C ARG A 38 -4.53 -5.62 -21.24
N ARG A 39 -5.09 -6.07 -20.11
CA ARG A 39 -4.69 -7.31 -19.43
C ARG A 39 -5.83 -8.28 -19.22
N ASP A 40 -7.02 -7.77 -18.98
CA ASP A 40 -8.21 -8.57 -18.70
C ASP A 40 -9.34 -8.20 -19.67
N SER A 41 -9.69 -9.12 -20.54
CA SER A 41 -10.81 -8.95 -21.48
C SER A 41 -12.18 -8.79 -20.78
N ASN A 42 -12.27 -9.19 -19.53
CA ASN A 42 -13.50 -9.09 -18.72
C ASN A 42 -13.49 -7.91 -17.73
N TRP A 43 -12.54 -7.01 -17.85
CA TRP A 43 -12.35 -5.89 -16.91
C TRP A 43 -13.62 -5.09 -16.61
N SER A 44 -14.43 -4.81 -17.63
CA SER A 44 -15.66 -4.03 -17.48
C SER A 44 -16.71 -4.77 -16.65
N ARG A 45 -16.76 -6.11 -16.73
CA ARG A 45 -17.64 -6.92 -15.89
C ARG A 45 -17.16 -6.89 -14.43
N THR A 46 -15.86 -7.06 -14.22
CA THR A 46 -15.25 -7.01 -12.89
C THR A 46 -15.53 -5.67 -12.22
N LEU A 47 -15.22 -4.57 -12.90
CA LEU A 47 -15.46 -3.23 -12.36
C LEU A 47 -16.95 -2.87 -12.27
N GLY A 48 -17.77 -3.39 -13.16
CA GLY A 48 -19.21 -3.11 -13.19
C GLY A 48 -19.94 -3.47 -11.91
N THR A 49 -19.49 -4.50 -11.20
CA THR A 49 -20.09 -4.98 -9.95
C THR A 49 -19.57 -4.27 -8.70
N LEU A 50 -18.49 -3.51 -8.81
CA LEU A 50 -17.84 -2.87 -7.68
C LEU A 50 -18.32 -1.42 -7.52
N SER A 51 -18.40 -0.97 -6.29
CA SER A 51 -18.69 0.41 -5.92
C SER A 51 -18.14 0.73 -4.54
N GLY A 52 -18.11 2.02 -4.22
CA GLY A 52 -17.78 2.54 -2.90
C GLY A 52 -16.29 2.71 -2.63
N ASN A 53 -16.04 3.63 -1.74
CA ASN A 53 -14.72 4.13 -1.37
C ASN A 53 -14.25 3.68 0.02
N GLU A 54 -14.91 2.73 0.62
CA GLU A 54 -14.48 2.14 1.88
C GLU A 54 -13.30 1.20 1.63
N GLN A 55 -12.23 1.41 2.35
CA GLN A 55 -11.04 0.56 2.27
C GLN A 55 -11.22 -0.65 3.19
N THR A 56 -11.54 -1.80 2.60
CA THR A 56 -11.69 -3.07 3.32
C THR A 56 -10.49 -4.00 3.09
N PHE A 57 -9.68 -3.70 2.09
CA PHE A 57 -8.50 -4.45 1.69
C PHE A 57 -7.37 -4.25 2.69
N GLY A 58 -7.27 -5.14 3.64
CA GLY A 58 -6.23 -5.11 4.66
C GLY A 58 -5.62 -6.49 4.87
N THR A 59 -6.20 -7.23 5.77
CA THR A 59 -5.64 -8.50 6.24
C THR A 59 -6.05 -9.71 5.39
N THR A 60 -7.21 -9.69 4.74
CA THR A 60 -7.75 -10.87 4.02
C THR A 60 -7.41 -10.91 2.54
N GLY A 61 -6.98 -9.80 1.96
CA GLY A 61 -6.70 -9.71 0.53
C GLY A 61 -7.93 -9.84 -0.38
N THR A 62 -9.13 -9.79 0.17
CA THR A 62 -10.38 -9.91 -0.60
C THR A 62 -10.87 -8.54 -1.02
N VAL A 63 -11.03 -8.35 -2.32
CA VAL A 63 -11.65 -7.14 -2.90
C VAL A 63 -13.15 -7.13 -2.59
N LYS A 64 -13.64 -6.05 -2.01
CA LYS A 64 -15.06 -5.86 -1.69
C LYS A 64 -15.63 -4.56 -2.26
N THR A 65 -14.80 -3.55 -2.45
CA THR A 65 -15.19 -2.23 -2.93
C THR A 65 -14.41 -1.85 -4.18
N LEU A 66 -14.84 -0.78 -4.86
CA LEU A 66 -14.08 -0.22 -5.97
C LEU A 66 -12.70 0.28 -5.52
N LEU A 67 -12.63 0.89 -4.34
CA LEU A 67 -11.34 1.33 -3.79
C LEU A 67 -10.39 0.15 -3.54
N ASP A 68 -10.89 -0.97 -3.03
CA ASP A 68 -10.09 -2.18 -2.83
C ASP A 68 -9.49 -2.67 -4.16
N GLU A 69 -10.28 -2.67 -5.24
CA GLU A 69 -9.81 -3.07 -6.57
C GLU A 69 -8.73 -2.11 -7.09
N ILE A 70 -8.93 -0.81 -6.96
CA ILE A 70 -7.92 0.19 -7.36
C ILE A 70 -6.60 -0.06 -6.62
N LEU A 71 -6.66 -0.29 -5.32
CA LEU A 71 -5.47 -0.55 -4.50
C LEU A 71 -4.81 -1.89 -4.85
N LEU A 72 -5.60 -2.90 -5.23
CA LEU A 72 -5.08 -4.15 -5.74
C LEU A 72 -4.34 -3.97 -7.06
N GLN A 73 -4.95 -3.26 -8.01
CA GLN A 73 -4.34 -3.00 -9.32
C GLN A 73 -3.08 -2.15 -9.18
N ARG A 74 -3.06 -1.18 -8.27
CA ARG A 74 -1.85 -0.42 -7.93
C ARG A 74 -0.73 -1.33 -7.42
N ARG A 75 -1.06 -2.28 -6.57
CA ARG A 75 -0.10 -3.25 -6.03
C ARG A 75 0.46 -4.18 -7.11
N ILE A 76 -0.37 -4.57 -8.08
CA ILE A 76 0.04 -5.43 -9.20
C ILE A 76 0.92 -4.65 -10.17
N GLU A 77 0.48 -3.43 -10.55
CA GLU A 77 1.14 -2.61 -11.56
C GLU A 77 2.53 -2.14 -11.12
N LEU A 78 2.64 -1.73 -9.88
CA LEU A 78 3.88 -1.16 -9.32
C LEU A 78 4.70 -2.20 -8.57
N TRP A 79 4.49 -3.51 -8.87
CA TRP A 79 5.26 -4.58 -8.25
C TRP A 79 6.74 -4.48 -8.64
N GLY A 80 7.62 -4.52 -7.63
CA GLY A 80 9.07 -4.42 -7.84
C GLY A 80 9.60 -3.00 -8.10
N GLU A 81 8.69 -2.01 -8.10
CA GLU A 81 9.03 -0.60 -8.21
C GLU A 81 8.94 0.10 -6.84
N THR A 82 8.72 1.40 -6.82
CA THR A 82 8.57 2.13 -5.57
C THR A 82 7.30 1.70 -4.84
N GLY A 83 7.46 1.21 -3.69
CA GLY A 83 6.50 1.66 -2.88
C GLY A 83 5.39 0.91 -2.27
N ARG A 84 5.29 -0.41 -2.23
CA ARG A 84 4.26 -1.04 -1.39
C ARG A 84 4.32 -0.52 0.05
N ILE A 85 5.50 -0.24 0.58
CA ILE A 85 5.66 0.32 1.92
C ILE A 85 5.03 1.71 2.03
N PHE A 86 5.18 2.57 1.03
CA PHE A 86 4.56 3.90 1.03
C PHE A 86 3.04 3.82 0.98
N ASP A 87 2.48 2.89 0.22
CA ASP A 87 1.04 2.65 0.21
C ASP A 87 0.53 2.17 1.58
N ILE A 88 1.24 1.26 2.22
CA ILE A 88 0.90 0.77 3.56
C ILE A 88 0.87 1.93 4.56
N LEU A 89 1.92 2.77 4.56
CA LEU A 89 2.03 3.89 5.48
C LEU A 89 0.95 4.95 5.23
N ARG A 90 0.78 5.40 3.97
CA ARG A 90 -0.21 6.44 3.66
C ARG A 90 -1.65 6.00 3.86
N LEU A 91 -1.94 4.72 3.68
CA LEU A 91 -3.28 4.17 3.85
C LEU A 91 -3.61 3.86 5.30
N ALA A 92 -2.64 3.92 6.20
CA ALA A 92 -2.78 3.63 7.61
C ALA A 92 -3.53 2.31 7.88
N LYS A 93 -3.25 1.28 7.09
CA LYS A 93 -3.77 -0.08 7.26
C LYS A 93 -2.61 -1.02 7.50
N GLY A 94 -2.65 -1.73 8.58
CA GLY A 94 -1.69 -2.77 8.88
C GLY A 94 -1.63 -3.84 7.79
N TRP A 95 -0.69 -4.73 7.90
CA TRP A 95 -0.51 -5.86 7.00
C TRP A 95 -0.14 -7.10 7.78
N THR A 96 -0.56 -8.24 7.26
CA THR A 96 -0.25 -9.54 7.82
C THR A 96 0.40 -10.38 6.74
N ARG A 97 1.53 -10.99 7.05
CA ARG A 97 2.12 -12.05 6.24
C ARG A 97 1.72 -13.39 6.80
N TYR A 98 1.11 -14.21 5.98
CA TYR A 98 0.74 -15.55 6.38
C TYR A 98 1.91 -16.51 6.20
N TRP A 99 2.19 -17.25 7.24
CA TRP A 99 3.17 -18.33 7.23
C TRP A 99 2.62 -19.56 6.54
N VAL A 100 1.42 -19.96 6.92
CA VAL A 100 0.73 -21.11 6.35
C VAL A 100 -0.51 -20.62 5.64
N VAL A 101 -0.64 -20.95 4.35
CA VAL A 101 -1.80 -20.67 3.53
C VAL A 101 -2.39 -21.99 3.07
N ASN A 102 -3.65 -22.26 3.44
CA ASN A 102 -4.35 -23.50 3.10
C ASN A 102 -3.63 -24.79 3.56
N GLY A 103 -2.91 -24.73 4.67
CA GLY A 103 -2.15 -25.86 5.20
C GLY A 103 -0.75 -26.04 4.61
N GLU A 104 -0.37 -25.22 3.64
CA GLU A 104 0.95 -25.25 3.03
C GLU A 104 1.84 -24.13 3.57
N GLU A 105 3.09 -24.43 3.83
CA GLU A 105 4.08 -23.41 4.22
C GLU A 105 4.40 -22.48 3.07
N SER A 106 4.30 -21.17 3.30
CA SER A 106 4.69 -20.20 2.30
C SER A 106 6.21 -20.01 2.27
N ASN A 107 6.76 -19.69 1.09
CA ASN A 107 8.20 -19.47 0.92
C ASN A 107 8.79 -18.29 1.71
N HIS A 108 7.94 -17.46 2.32
CA HIS A 108 8.39 -16.32 3.12
C HIS A 108 8.85 -16.65 4.55
N THR A 109 8.96 -17.89 4.89
CA THR A 109 8.59 -18.37 6.20
C THR A 109 9.74 -18.80 7.08
N ASN A 110 10.81 -19.32 6.54
CA ASN A 110 11.87 -19.85 7.38
C ASN A 110 12.55 -18.80 8.26
N TYR A 111 12.61 -17.57 7.78
CA TYR A 111 13.16 -16.48 8.58
C TYR A 111 12.11 -15.88 9.52
N LEU A 112 10.88 -15.67 9.03
CA LEU A 112 9.82 -15.00 9.76
C LEU A 112 9.17 -15.86 10.84
N SER A 113 9.22 -17.20 10.72
CA SER A 113 8.75 -18.10 11.79
C SER A 113 9.57 -17.98 13.06
N LYS A 114 10.82 -17.53 12.93
CA LYS A 114 11.70 -17.25 14.04
C LYS A 114 11.34 -15.95 14.80
N TYR A 115 10.58 -15.08 14.12
CA TYR A 115 10.18 -13.78 14.61
C TYR A 115 8.71 -13.54 14.27
N PRO A 116 7.79 -14.23 14.96
CA PRO A 116 6.37 -14.17 14.65
C PRO A 116 5.76 -12.77 14.82
N GLU A 117 6.38 -11.90 15.57
CA GLU A 117 6.02 -10.48 15.71
C GLU A 117 6.12 -9.70 14.41
N TYR A 118 6.98 -10.12 13.48
CA TYR A 118 7.12 -9.51 12.16
C TYR A 118 6.11 -10.01 11.13
N LEU A 119 5.22 -10.91 11.51
CA LEU A 119 4.14 -11.37 10.63
C LEU A 119 2.94 -10.42 10.61
N ASN A 120 2.76 -9.65 11.67
CA ASN A 120 1.68 -8.71 11.83
C ASN A 120 2.22 -7.31 12.10
N PHE A 121 1.90 -6.39 11.18
CA PHE A 121 2.28 -5.00 11.30
C PHE A 121 1.03 -4.16 11.46
N PRO A 122 0.82 -3.49 12.58
CA PRO A 122 -0.30 -2.56 12.76
C PRO A 122 -0.17 -1.34 11.86
N ALA A 123 -1.24 -0.58 11.72
CA ALA A 123 -1.29 0.60 10.86
C ALA A 123 -0.33 1.72 11.30
N ASP A 124 -0.05 1.77 12.58
CA ASP A 124 0.79 2.75 13.26
C ASP A 124 2.15 2.16 13.68
N TYR A 125 2.66 1.21 12.90
CA TYR A 125 3.90 0.51 13.25
C TYR A 125 5.10 1.49 13.35
N ILE A 126 5.53 1.70 14.56
CA ILE A 126 6.52 2.70 14.94
C ILE A 126 7.88 2.54 14.23
N GLU A 127 8.27 1.30 13.93
CA GLU A 127 9.55 1.01 13.24
C GLU A 127 9.57 1.48 11.77
N CYS A 128 8.40 1.87 11.23
CA CYS A 128 8.30 2.52 9.93
C CYS A 128 8.56 4.02 9.97
N ILE A 129 8.73 4.59 11.15
CA ILE A 129 9.02 6.02 11.33
C ILE A 129 10.54 6.18 11.42
N LEU A 130 11.10 6.94 10.50
CA LEU A 130 12.53 7.23 10.53
C LEU A 130 12.86 8.15 11.68
N MET A 131 13.90 7.82 12.41
CA MET A 131 14.42 8.68 13.48
C MET A 131 15.16 9.89 12.89
N ILE A 132 15.07 11.01 13.58
CA ILE A 132 15.92 12.17 13.28
C ILE A 132 17.37 11.78 13.63
N PRO A 133 18.34 11.97 12.72
CA PRO A 133 19.73 11.66 13.01
C PRO A 133 20.22 12.40 14.27
N GLN A 134 20.93 11.73 15.15
CA GLN A 134 21.42 12.34 16.39
C GLN A 134 22.26 13.58 16.14
N VAL A 135 23.06 13.57 15.07
CA VAL A 135 23.88 14.73 14.67
C VAL A 135 23.02 15.96 14.39
N GLU A 136 21.81 15.78 13.85
CA GLU A 136 20.88 16.90 13.62
C GLU A 136 20.35 17.45 14.95
N ILE A 137 20.00 16.58 15.87
CA ILE A 137 19.53 16.99 17.20
C ILE A 137 20.63 17.75 17.97
N ASP A 138 21.87 17.26 17.89
CA ASP A 138 22.99 17.82 18.63
C ASP A 138 23.45 19.19 18.09
N ASN A 139 23.24 19.46 16.82
CA ASN A 139 23.80 20.65 16.15
C ASN A 139 22.75 21.65 15.67
N ASN A 140 21.48 21.33 15.67
CA ASN A 140 20.42 22.24 15.24
C ASN A 140 19.72 22.89 16.43
N PRO A 141 19.93 24.21 16.66
CA PRO A 141 19.36 24.90 17.81
C PRO A 141 17.84 25.00 17.82
N ASN A 142 17.18 24.60 16.72
CA ASN A 142 15.72 24.61 16.59
C ASN A 142 15.08 23.24 16.85
N ILE A 143 15.87 22.22 17.17
CA ILE A 143 15.40 20.86 17.47
C ILE A 143 15.87 20.48 18.87
N ASN A 144 14.95 20.01 19.70
CA ASN A 144 15.25 19.51 21.03
C ASN A 144 15.25 17.98 21.04
N PRO A 145 15.88 17.33 22.03
CA PRO A 145 15.84 15.87 22.16
C PRO A 145 14.42 15.28 22.24
N GLU A 146 13.47 16.03 22.77
CA GLU A 146 12.05 15.64 22.86
C GLU A 146 11.30 15.68 21.52
N ASP A 147 11.86 16.34 20.49
CA ASP A 147 11.32 16.37 19.13
C ASP A 147 11.63 15.08 18.36
N GLN A 148 12.43 14.20 18.95
CA GLN A 148 12.76 12.90 18.35
C GLN A 148 11.51 12.08 18.05
N ASN A 149 11.45 11.48 16.86
CA ASN A 149 10.40 10.54 16.52
C ASN A 149 10.39 9.36 17.51
N PRO A 150 9.22 8.83 17.83
CA PRO A 150 9.11 7.69 18.74
C PRO A 150 9.88 6.48 18.17
N TYR A 151 10.51 5.71 19.05
CA TYR A 151 11.23 4.48 18.69
C TYR A 151 11.01 3.41 19.75
N VAL A 152 11.14 2.16 19.34
CA VAL A 152 11.13 1.03 20.28
C VAL A 152 12.55 0.89 20.85
N GLN A 153 12.67 1.01 22.15
CA GLN A 153 13.91 0.62 22.83
C GLN A 153 13.91 -0.91 22.96
N ASN A 154 14.86 -1.57 22.28
CA ASN A 154 15.11 -3.00 22.43
C ASN A 154 15.84 -3.29 23.75
#